data_d2f344b8210bcd942170af5d07d9581a
#
_entry.id   d2f344b8210bcd942170af5d07d9581a
#
_cell.length_a   1.000
_cell.length_b   1.000
_cell.length_c   1.000
_cell.angle_alpha   90.00
_cell.angle_beta   90.00
_cell.angle_gamma   90.00
#
_symmetry.space_group_name_H-M   'P 1'
#
loop_
_entity.id
_entity.type
_entity.pdbx_description
1 polymer ?
#
loop_
_entity_poly.entity_id
_entity_poly.type
_entity_poly.pdbx_seq_one_letter_code
_entity_poly.pdbx_strand_id
1 'polypeptide(L)'
;MATDGNGKAANGSGGPASNGQAYPIEDHSYDVVVVGAGGAGLRAVVGCGEAGLRTACITKVFPTRSHTVAAQGGISAALGNMHPDDWRWHMYDTVKGSDWLGDQDAIEYMVRNAPEAVYELEHWGVPFSRTEDGKIYQRPFGGMTLDYGKGQAQRTCAAADRTGHAMLHTMYGQALRHAAEFYIEFFAIDLIMDDQGVCRGVIALKLDDGTLHRFRAQTTILATGGYGRAYASCTSAHTCTGDGGAMALRAGLPLQDMEFVQFHPTGIYGSGCLVTEGARGEGGYLVNSEGERFMERYAPSAKDLASRDVVSRAMTIEMREGRGVGKKKDHIFLHLDHLDPKVLHERLPGISESARIFANVDVTREPIPILPTVHYNMGGIPTNYHAEVLTKTNGEDNAVVPGLMALGEAACVSVHGANRLGSNSLIDLVVFGRAAA
;
A
#
# COMPACT_ATOMS: atom_id res chain seq x y z
N MET A 1 -67.13 -28.60 -31.00
CA MET A 1 -67.50 -28.18 -29.63
C MET A 1 -66.29 -27.51 -29.05
N ALA A 2 -66.12 -26.24 -29.18
CA ALA A 2 -66.53 -25.13 -28.33
C ALA A 2 -65.99 -25.32 -26.89
N THR A 3 -64.99 -24.49 -26.49
CA THR A 3 -65.23 -23.52 -25.43
C THR A 3 -63.98 -22.66 -25.20
N ASP A 4 -64.23 -21.40 -24.99
CA ASP A 4 -63.43 -20.26 -24.69
C ASP A 4 -62.51 -20.43 -23.39
N GLY A 5 -61.40 -19.77 -23.40
CA GLY A 5 -60.53 -19.63 -22.20
C GLY A 5 -59.73 -18.34 -22.27
N ASN A 6 -60.30 -17.26 -21.76
CA ASN A 6 -59.65 -15.95 -21.53
C ASN A 6 -58.40 -16.09 -20.61
N GLY A 7 -57.23 -15.94 -21.17
CA GLY A 7 -55.97 -15.74 -20.44
C GLY A 7 -55.66 -14.26 -20.28
N LYS A 8 -56.04 -13.66 -19.16
CA LYS A 8 -55.53 -12.33 -18.75
C LYS A 8 -54.05 -12.41 -18.46
N ALA A 9 -53.25 -11.69 -19.23
CA ALA A 9 -51.84 -11.40 -18.87
C ALA A 9 -51.80 -10.59 -17.57
N ALA A 10 -51.14 -11.13 -16.57
CA ALA A 10 -50.83 -10.42 -15.34
C ALA A 10 -49.78 -9.36 -15.66
N ASN A 11 -50.17 -8.12 -15.64
CA ASN A 11 -49.30 -6.98 -15.70
C ASN A 11 -48.41 -7.00 -14.45
N GLY A 12 -47.09 -6.93 -14.69
CA GLY A 12 -46.04 -6.90 -13.69
C GLY A 12 -46.24 -5.81 -12.64
N SER A 13 -45.94 -6.21 -11.44
CA SER A 13 -45.82 -5.40 -10.27
C SER A 13 -44.98 -4.13 -10.53
N GLY A 14 -45.65 -2.98 -10.47
CA GLY A 14 -44.95 -1.71 -10.32
C GLY A 14 -44.15 -1.78 -9.02
N GLY A 15 -42.84 -1.57 -9.09
CA GLY A 15 -42.04 -1.24 -7.94
C GLY A 15 -42.62 0.00 -7.24
N PRO A 16 -42.33 0.21 -5.95
CA PRO A 16 -42.86 1.35 -5.21
C PRO A 16 -42.55 2.62 -5.98
N ALA A 17 -43.58 3.41 -6.28
CA ALA A 17 -43.45 4.73 -6.84
C ALA A 17 -42.57 5.52 -5.88
N SER A 18 -41.39 5.97 -6.32
CA SER A 18 -40.58 6.93 -5.58
C SER A 18 -41.43 8.18 -5.41
N ASN A 19 -42.02 8.37 -4.25
CA ASN A 19 -42.50 9.68 -3.85
C ASN A 19 -41.31 10.60 -4.01
N GLY A 20 -41.36 11.61 -4.83
CA GLY A 20 -40.25 12.50 -5.22
C GLY A 20 -39.65 13.32 -4.05
N GLN A 21 -39.53 12.71 -2.89
CA GLN A 21 -38.75 13.20 -1.78
C GLN A 21 -37.27 12.86 -2.04
N ALA A 22 -36.47 13.90 -2.28
CA ALA A 22 -35.03 13.76 -2.35
C ALA A 22 -34.55 13.11 -1.04
N TYR A 23 -33.59 12.19 -1.14
CA TYR A 23 -32.91 11.64 0.04
C TYR A 23 -32.35 12.79 0.87
N PRO A 24 -32.61 12.83 2.20
CA PRO A 24 -32.02 13.84 3.05
C PRO A 24 -30.51 13.68 3.04
N ILE A 25 -29.80 14.78 2.84
CA ILE A 25 -28.35 14.84 2.85
C ILE A 25 -27.94 15.72 4.02
N GLU A 26 -27.08 15.19 4.88
CA GLU A 26 -26.47 15.94 5.97
C GLU A 26 -25.23 16.68 5.45
N ASP A 27 -25.19 18.01 5.66
CA ASP A 27 -24.13 18.88 5.12
C ASP A 27 -23.05 19.15 6.18
N HIS A 28 -21.78 18.98 5.77
CA HIS A 28 -20.59 19.30 6.53
C HIS A 28 -19.68 20.24 5.72
N SER A 29 -18.90 21.09 6.40
CA SER A 29 -17.98 22.03 5.76
C SER A 29 -16.67 22.11 6.52
N TYR A 30 -15.57 21.90 5.80
CA TYR A 30 -14.20 21.89 6.28
C TYR A 30 -13.28 22.66 5.34
N ASP A 31 -12.06 22.96 5.81
CA ASP A 31 -11.02 23.47 4.93
C ASP A 31 -10.44 22.32 4.09
N VAL A 32 -10.22 21.16 4.73
CA VAL A 32 -9.71 19.95 4.09
C VAL A 32 -10.57 18.73 4.44
N VAL A 33 -10.84 17.90 3.45
CA VAL A 33 -11.44 16.57 3.63
C VAL A 33 -10.45 15.51 3.14
N VAL A 34 -10.04 14.60 4.04
CA VAL A 34 -9.17 13.47 3.73
C VAL A 34 -10.01 12.20 3.66
N VAL A 35 -9.97 11.49 2.54
CA VAL A 35 -10.69 10.23 2.33
C VAL A 35 -9.72 9.07 2.47
N GLY A 36 -9.81 8.34 3.57
CA GLY A 36 -8.93 7.23 3.94
C GLY A 36 -8.01 7.56 5.10
N ALA A 37 -8.09 6.78 6.18
CA ALA A 37 -7.29 6.92 7.39
C ALA A 37 -6.15 5.88 7.46
N GLY A 38 -5.53 5.54 6.32
CA GLY A 38 -4.28 4.79 6.25
C GLY A 38 -3.07 5.67 6.55
N GLY A 39 -1.86 5.10 6.39
CA GLY A 39 -0.62 5.84 6.66
C GLY A 39 -0.52 7.17 5.92
N ALA A 40 -0.87 7.19 4.63
CA ALA A 40 -0.86 8.41 3.82
C ALA A 40 -1.86 9.46 4.34
N GLY A 41 -3.13 9.06 4.50
CA GLY A 41 -4.17 9.98 4.96
C GLY A 41 -3.91 10.50 6.37
N LEU A 42 -3.48 9.66 7.31
CA LEU A 42 -3.14 10.11 8.67
C LEU A 42 -1.97 11.11 8.67
N ARG A 43 -0.94 10.89 7.81
CA ARG A 43 0.16 11.85 7.71
C ARG A 43 -0.32 13.21 7.19
N ALA A 44 -1.21 13.21 6.19
CA ALA A 44 -1.83 14.46 5.70
C ALA A 44 -2.71 15.12 6.78
N VAL A 45 -3.52 14.33 7.49
CA VAL A 45 -4.35 14.84 8.61
C VAL A 45 -3.50 15.53 9.69
N VAL A 46 -2.36 14.92 10.06
CA VAL A 46 -1.44 15.53 11.04
C VAL A 46 -0.92 16.87 10.52
N GLY A 47 -0.42 16.92 9.29
CA GLY A 47 0.12 18.16 8.73
C GLY A 47 -0.91 19.27 8.55
N CYS A 48 -2.12 18.94 8.09
CA CYS A 48 -3.24 19.89 8.03
C CYS A 48 -3.60 20.43 9.44
N GLY A 49 -3.58 19.55 10.45
CA GLY A 49 -3.82 19.94 11.84
C GLY A 49 -2.74 20.85 12.41
N GLU A 50 -1.45 20.57 12.10
CA GLU A 50 -0.31 21.43 12.45
C GLU A 50 -0.42 22.81 11.81
N ALA A 51 -0.98 22.88 10.60
CA ALA A 51 -1.27 24.14 9.90
C ALA A 51 -2.53 24.85 10.43
N GLY A 52 -3.25 24.28 11.38
CA GLY A 52 -4.46 24.85 11.97
C GLY A 52 -5.71 24.78 11.08
N LEU A 53 -5.71 23.92 10.06
CA LEU A 53 -6.84 23.75 9.15
C LEU A 53 -7.91 22.86 9.77
N ARG A 54 -9.19 23.23 9.62
CA ARG A 54 -10.32 22.37 10.01
C ARG A 54 -10.40 21.18 9.07
N THR A 55 -10.07 19.99 9.59
CA THR A 55 -9.88 18.80 8.79
C THR A 55 -10.87 17.70 9.20
N ALA A 56 -11.60 17.15 8.22
CA ALA A 56 -12.36 15.92 8.38
C ALA A 56 -11.61 14.75 7.75
N CYS A 57 -11.56 13.62 8.45
CA CYS A 57 -11.04 12.37 7.92
C CYS A 57 -12.15 11.33 7.82
N ILE A 58 -12.51 10.96 6.59
CA ILE A 58 -13.56 9.99 6.28
C ILE A 58 -12.94 8.62 6.08
N THR A 59 -13.42 7.61 6.78
CA THR A 59 -12.86 6.26 6.67
C THR A 59 -13.94 5.18 6.78
N LYS A 60 -13.91 4.19 5.89
CA LYS A 60 -14.87 3.08 5.89
C LYS A 60 -14.63 2.03 6.97
N VAL A 61 -13.47 2.08 7.64
CA VAL A 61 -13.12 1.24 8.79
C VAL A 61 -12.44 2.09 9.85
N PHE A 62 -12.36 1.59 11.07
CA PHE A 62 -11.58 2.26 12.11
C PHE A 62 -10.12 2.47 11.64
N PRO A 63 -9.48 3.65 11.86
CA PRO A 63 -8.17 3.99 11.29
C PRO A 63 -7.10 2.93 11.47
N THR A 64 -6.99 2.31 12.66
CA THR A 64 -6.00 1.26 12.95
C THR A 64 -6.29 -0.09 12.28
N ARG A 65 -7.39 -0.21 11.52
CA ARG A 65 -7.73 -1.36 10.67
C ARG A 65 -7.38 -1.16 9.20
N SER A 66 -6.80 -0.01 8.84
CA SER A 66 -6.29 0.25 7.50
C SER A 66 -5.22 -0.76 7.08
N HIS A 67 -5.09 -1.00 5.76
CA HIS A 67 -4.10 -1.96 5.23
C HIS A 67 -2.66 -1.67 5.66
N THR A 68 -2.31 -0.42 5.94
CA THR A 68 -0.99 -0.05 6.48
C THR A 68 -0.60 -0.86 7.71
N VAL A 69 -1.56 -1.27 8.55
CA VAL A 69 -1.30 -2.13 9.73
C VAL A 69 -0.60 -3.43 9.38
N ALA A 70 -0.83 -3.96 8.19
CA ALA A 70 -0.28 -5.24 7.71
C ALA A 70 1.13 -5.12 7.11
N ALA A 71 1.69 -3.91 7.01
CA ALA A 71 3.04 -3.72 6.49
C ALA A 71 4.09 -4.19 7.50
N GLN A 72 4.85 -5.22 7.11
CA GLN A 72 5.77 -5.94 8.00
C GLN A 72 7.24 -5.50 7.81
N GLY A 73 7.61 -5.16 6.57
CA GLY A 73 9.01 -5.05 6.14
C GLY A 73 9.79 -3.93 6.80
N GLY A 74 9.28 -2.73 6.75
CA GLY A 74 9.94 -1.52 7.21
C GLY A 74 9.77 -0.35 6.24
N ILE A 75 10.43 0.76 6.54
CA ILE A 75 10.45 2.01 5.79
C ILE A 75 11.87 2.34 5.36
N SER A 76 12.07 2.66 4.07
CA SER A 76 13.41 2.90 3.51
C SER A 76 13.88 4.33 3.71
N ALA A 77 15.09 4.49 4.25
CA ALA A 77 15.78 5.78 4.30
C ALA A 77 17.30 5.57 4.39
N ALA A 78 18.09 6.38 3.69
CA ALA A 78 19.55 6.33 3.72
C ALA A 78 20.08 7.02 4.99
N LEU A 79 19.94 6.37 6.17
CA LEU A 79 20.39 6.92 7.46
C LEU A 79 21.88 6.70 7.72
N GLY A 80 22.50 5.71 7.08
CA GLY A 80 23.92 5.40 7.30
C GLY A 80 24.23 4.78 8.67
N ASN A 81 23.27 4.14 9.33
CA ASN A 81 23.43 3.61 10.67
C ASN A 81 24.22 2.28 10.70
N MET A 82 24.05 1.44 9.69
CA MET A 82 24.67 0.12 9.61
C MET A 82 26.00 0.13 8.84
N HIS A 83 26.13 1.04 7.90
CA HIS A 83 27.28 1.31 7.03
C HIS A 83 27.09 2.69 6.39
N PRO A 84 28.11 3.32 5.79
CA PRO A 84 27.92 4.55 5.03
C PRO A 84 26.83 4.36 3.95
N ASP A 85 25.91 5.30 3.85
CA ASP A 85 24.84 5.28 2.86
C ASP A 85 24.59 6.71 2.34
N ASP A 86 24.00 6.82 1.15
CA ASP A 86 23.70 8.09 0.48
C ASP A 86 22.33 8.02 -0.21
N TRP A 87 21.54 9.08 -0.10
CA TRP A 87 20.24 9.17 -0.76
C TRP A 87 20.33 9.00 -2.29
N ARG A 88 21.49 9.33 -2.92
CA ARG A 88 21.71 9.13 -4.36
C ARG A 88 21.79 7.66 -4.73
N TRP A 89 22.31 6.82 -3.83
CA TRP A 89 22.30 5.36 -4.03
C TRP A 89 20.88 4.81 -3.87
N HIS A 90 20.10 5.37 -2.94
CA HIS A 90 18.68 5.04 -2.80
C HIS A 90 17.89 5.48 -4.03
N MET A 91 18.16 6.67 -4.60
CA MET A 91 17.58 7.14 -5.86
C MET A 91 17.92 6.18 -7.02
N TYR A 92 19.18 5.83 -7.18
CA TYR A 92 19.62 4.90 -8.22
C TYR A 92 18.90 3.55 -8.14
N ASP A 93 18.81 2.97 -6.94
CA ASP A 93 18.11 1.71 -6.72
C ASP A 93 16.62 1.81 -7.00
N THR A 94 16.00 2.96 -6.68
CA THR A 94 14.58 3.21 -6.94
C THR A 94 14.31 3.36 -8.44
N VAL A 95 15.10 4.14 -9.16
CA VAL A 95 15.00 4.31 -10.62
C VAL A 95 15.21 2.98 -11.34
N LYS A 96 16.23 2.22 -10.95
CA LYS A 96 16.50 0.89 -11.51
C LYS A 96 15.40 -0.11 -11.14
N GLY A 97 14.94 -0.10 -9.88
CA GLY A 97 13.89 -0.99 -9.39
C GLY A 97 12.54 -0.74 -10.02
N SER A 98 12.27 0.50 -10.48
CA SER A 98 11.06 0.90 -11.20
C SER A 98 11.07 0.53 -12.70
N ASP A 99 12.03 -0.29 -13.14
CA ASP A 99 12.30 -0.61 -14.55
C ASP A 99 12.57 0.63 -15.43
N TRP A 100 13.19 1.67 -14.86
CA TRP A 100 13.52 2.95 -15.52
C TRP A 100 12.31 3.78 -15.95
N LEU A 101 11.09 3.43 -15.50
CA LEU A 101 9.84 4.10 -15.86
C LEU A 101 9.35 5.07 -14.78
N GLY A 102 10.02 5.15 -13.63
CA GLY A 102 9.67 6.07 -12.56
C GLY A 102 10.04 7.52 -12.90
N ASP A 103 9.22 8.45 -12.42
CA ASP A 103 9.51 9.89 -12.50
C ASP A 103 10.70 10.24 -11.59
N GLN A 104 11.78 10.72 -12.18
CA GLN A 104 13.03 10.92 -11.46
C GLN A 104 12.99 12.12 -10.50
N ASP A 105 12.20 13.16 -10.82
CA ASP A 105 12.05 14.33 -9.94
C ASP A 105 11.25 13.95 -8.69
N ALA A 106 10.18 13.15 -8.86
CA ALA A 106 9.40 12.62 -7.75
C ALA A 106 10.21 11.62 -6.89
N ILE A 107 11.03 10.77 -7.53
CA ILE A 107 11.94 9.85 -6.84
C ILE A 107 12.98 10.63 -6.02
N GLU A 108 13.64 11.65 -6.64
CA GLU A 108 14.60 12.49 -5.93
C GLU A 108 13.96 13.17 -4.71
N TYR A 109 12.77 13.77 -4.91
CA TYR A 109 12.02 14.38 -3.82
C TYR A 109 11.77 13.39 -2.68
N MET A 110 11.27 12.18 -2.99
CA MET A 110 10.98 11.16 -1.99
C MET A 110 12.22 10.73 -1.20
N VAL A 111 13.32 10.38 -1.88
CA VAL A 111 14.48 9.79 -1.21
C VAL A 111 15.32 10.81 -0.45
N ARG A 112 15.31 12.08 -0.88
CA ARG A 112 15.95 13.18 -0.14
C ARG A 112 15.24 13.48 1.18
N ASN A 113 13.91 13.43 1.19
CA ASN A 113 13.11 13.70 2.38
C ASN A 113 12.93 12.46 3.28
N ALA A 114 13.33 11.27 2.82
CA ALA A 114 13.16 10.03 3.55
C ALA A 114 13.85 10.01 4.94
N PRO A 115 15.10 10.45 5.11
CA PRO A 115 15.73 10.46 6.43
C PRO A 115 14.98 11.32 7.45
N GLU A 116 14.58 12.53 7.06
CA GLU A 116 13.81 13.44 7.92
C GLU A 116 12.47 12.84 8.32
N ALA A 117 11.76 12.23 7.36
CA ALA A 117 10.47 11.57 7.60
C ALA A 117 10.59 10.41 8.60
N VAL A 118 11.68 9.63 8.56
CA VAL A 118 11.91 8.55 9.53
C VAL A 118 12.20 9.11 10.91
N TYR A 119 13.02 10.16 11.03
CA TYR A 119 13.29 10.81 12.32
C TYR A 119 12.05 11.50 12.90
N GLU A 120 11.19 12.08 12.06
CA GLU A 120 9.90 12.62 12.49
C GLU A 120 9.03 11.53 13.13
N LEU A 121 8.91 10.36 12.47
CA LEU A 121 8.17 9.22 13.01
C LEU A 121 8.77 8.71 14.33
N GLU A 122 10.09 8.69 14.44
CA GLU A 122 10.79 8.34 15.69
C GLU A 122 10.44 9.31 16.82
N HIS A 123 10.50 10.62 16.55
CA HIS A 123 10.15 11.65 17.53
C HIS A 123 8.66 11.60 17.93
N TRP A 124 7.79 11.15 17.04
CA TRP A 124 6.39 10.91 17.39
C TRP A 124 6.17 9.64 18.22
N GLY A 125 7.19 8.79 18.33
CA GLY A 125 7.19 7.62 19.20
C GLY A 125 7.06 6.27 18.47
N VAL A 126 7.37 6.19 17.17
CA VAL A 126 7.49 4.88 16.49
C VAL A 126 8.66 4.11 17.10
N PRO A 127 8.41 2.92 17.69
CA PRO A 127 9.43 2.15 18.42
C PRO A 127 10.30 1.34 17.45
N PHE A 128 11.10 2.02 16.64
CA PHE A 128 12.05 1.33 15.76
C PHE A 128 13.01 0.44 16.56
N SER A 129 13.30 -0.74 16.00
CA SER A 129 14.34 -1.62 16.53
C SER A 129 15.69 -0.90 16.58
N ARG A 130 16.52 -1.23 17.59
CA ARG A 130 17.79 -0.54 17.82
C ARG A 130 18.99 -1.48 17.62
N THR A 131 20.08 -0.87 17.22
CA THR A 131 21.42 -1.46 17.30
C THR A 131 21.92 -1.43 18.74
N GLU A 132 23.01 -2.12 19.04
CA GLU A 132 23.63 -2.11 20.39
C GLU A 132 24.10 -0.71 20.82
N ASP A 133 24.49 0.13 19.85
CA ASP A 133 24.89 1.52 20.09
C ASP A 133 23.69 2.52 20.06
N GLY A 134 22.46 2.00 20.05
CA GLY A 134 21.21 2.78 20.20
C GLY A 134 20.69 3.45 18.94
N LYS A 135 21.30 3.26 17.77
CA LYS A 135 20.81 3.78 16.50
C LYS A 135 19.60 2.98 15.99
N ILE A 136 18.81 3.56 15.08
CA ILE A 136 17.75 2.84 14.40
C ILE A 136 18.37 1.69 13.60
N TYR A 137 17.91 0.46 13.87
CA TYR A 137 18.34 -0.72 13.12
C TYR A 137 17.77 -0.68 11.70
N GLN A 138 18.63 -0.99 10.73
CA GLN A 138 18.26 -1.09 9.32
C GLN A 138 18.63 -2.46 8.78
N ARG A 139 17.66 -3.12 8.12
CA ARG A 139 17.85 -4.45 7.52
C ARG A 139 18.05 -4.38 6.01
N PRO A 140 18.70 -5.39 5.39
CA PRO A 140 18.80 -5.49 3.94
C PRO A 140 17.48 -5.88 3.31
N PHE A 141 17.23 -5.33 2.11
CA PHE A 141 16.11 -5.70 1.24
C PHE A 141 16.61 -5.87 -0.20
N GLY A 142 15.87 -6.63 -1.01
CA GLY A 142 16.22 -6.92 -2.39
C GLY A 142 16.28 -5.66 -3.24
N GLY A 143 17.33 -5.59 -4.06
CA GLY A 143 17.56 -4.46 -4.96
C GLY A 143 18.15 -3.22 -4.30
N MET A 144 18.42 -3.23 -2.99
CA MET A 144 19.09 -2.12 -2.31
C MET A 144 20.60 -2.30 -2.35
N THR A 145 21.31 -1.29 -2.89
CA THR A 145 22.74 -1.41 -3.13
C THR A 145 23.54 -0.21 -2.62
N LEU A 146 24.79 -0.46 -2.32
CA LEU A 146 25.82 0.56 -2.05
C LEU A 146 26.47 1.00 -3.34
N ASP A 147 26.90 2.25 -3.39
CA ASP A 147 27.74 2.81 -4.44
C ASP A 147 27.31 2.34 -5.85
N TYR A 148 26.02 2.58 -6.17
CA TYR A 148 25.43 2.30 -7.48
C TYR A 148 25.56 0.84 -7.94
N GLY A 149 25.31 -0.11 -7.04
CA GLY A 149 25.29 -1.54 -7.36
C GLY A 149 26.49 -2.37 -6.90
N LYS A 150 27.43 -1.81 -6.13
CA LYS A 150 28.66 -2.52 -5.73
C LYS A 150 28.56 -3.40 -4.49
N GLY A 151 27.45 -3.36 -3.75
CA GLY A 151 27.23 -4.17 -2.56
C GLY A 151 25.80 -4.09 -2.05
N GLN A 152 25.44 -4.94 -1.08
CA GLN A 152 24.12 -4.93 -0.45
C GLN A 152 24.01 -3.78 0.54
N ALA A 153 22.99 -2.92 0.41
CA ALA A 153 22.68 -1.90 1.39
C ALA A 153 21.71 -2.38 2.47
N GLN A 154 21.87 -1.87 3.68
CA GLN A 154 20.93 -2.02 4.79
C GLN A 154 20.26 -0.67 5.04
N ARG A 155 19.09 -0.45 4.45
CA ARG A 155 18.44 0.86 4.37
C ARG A 155 17.02 0.84 4.97
N THR A 156 16.48 -0.34 5.24
CA THR A 156 15.10 -0.52 5.71
C THR A 156 15.02 -0.43 7.23
N CYS A 157 14.54 0.70 7.76
CA CYS A 157 14.25 0.90 9.18
C CYS A 157 13.02 0.10 9.58
N ALA A 158 13.08 -0.65 10.68
CA ALA A 158 12.02 -1.57 11.06
C ALA A 158 11.70 -1.52 12.56
N ALA A 159 10.44 -1.78 12.90
CA ALA A 159 9.97 -2.12 14.23
C ALA A 159 9.62 -3.62 14.21
N ALA A 160 10.62 -4.48 14.44
CA ALA A 160 10.56 -5.93 14.18
C ALA A 160 9.93 -6.23 12.80
N ASP A 161 8.91 -7.09 12.72
CA ASP A 161 8.11 -7.35 11.51
C ASP A 161 6.70 -6.70 11.59
N ARG A 162 6.54 -5.61 12.35
CA ARG A 162 5.28 -4.91 12.62
C ARG A 162 5.38 -3.39 12.39
N THR A 163 6.24 -2.96 11.47
CA THR A 163 6.53 -1.54 11.24
C THR A 163 5.29 -0.74 10.87
N GLY A 164 4.45 -1.26 9.98
CA GLY A 164 3.20 -0.59 9.59
C GLY A 164 2.21 -0.44 10.73
N HIS A 165 2.09 -1.45 11.60
CA HIS A 165 1.27 -1.37 12.81
C HIS A 165 1.79 -0.24 13.73
N ALA A 166 3.08 -0.21 14.01
CA ALA A 166 3.69 0.80 14.86
C ALA A 166 3.49 2.22 14.31
N MET A 167 3.77 2.42 13.02
CA MET A 167 3.58 3.70 12.33
C MET A 167 2.13 4.17 12.36
N LEU A 168 1.19 3.28 12.00
CA LEU A 168 -0.23 3.62 11.89
C LEU A 168 -0.81 4.05 13.24
N HIS A 169 -0.50 3.31 14.32
CA HIS A 169 -0.95 3.66 15.66
C HIS A 169 -0.35 4.97 16.16
N THR A 170 0.94 5.20 15.90
CA THR A 170 1.62 6.45 16.26
C THR A 170 1.00 7.64 15.52
N MET A 171 0.83 7.55 14.20
CA MET A 171 0.23 8.64 13.40
C MET A 171 -1.23 8.90 13.77
N TYR A 172 -2.02 7.87 14.09
CA TYR A 172 -3.37 8.05 14.59
C TYR A 172 -3.38 8.79 15.93
N GLY A 173 -2.48 8.41 16.85
CA GLY A 173 -2.30 9.13 18.12
C GLY A 173 -1.91 10.61 17.92
N GLN A 174 -1.06 10.92 16.93
CA GLN A 174 -0.73 12.31 16.57
C GLN A 174 -1.93 13.04 15.97
N ALA A 175 -2.67 12.42 15.05
CA ALA A 175 -3.84 13.02 14.42
C ALA A 175 -4.90 13.45 15.46
N LEU A 176 -5.11 12.63 16.51
CA LEU A 176 -6.02 12.96 17.60
C LEU A 176 -5.59 14.20 18.42
N ARG A 177 -4.29 14.55 18.45
CA ARG A 177 -3.81 15.76 19.15
C ARG A 177 -4.16 17.05 18.42
N HIS A 178 -4.39 17.00 17.12
CA HIS A 178 -4.65 18.15 16.26
C HIS A 178 -6.13 18.40 16.00
N ALA A 179 -7.04 17.84 16.84
CA ALA A 179 -8.48 18.06 16.77
C ALA A 179 -9.12 17.75 15.40
N ALA A 180 -8.54 16.87 14.61
CA ALA A 180 -9.15 16.39 13.38
C ALA A 180 -10.43 15.59 13.68
N GLU A 181 -11.50 15.81 12.92
CA GLU A 181 -12.75 15.10 13.08
C GLU A 181 -12.76 13.81 12.25
N PHE A 182 -12.94 12.66 12.91
CA PHE A 182 -12.98 11.36 12.26
C PHE A 182 -14.41 10.88 12.04
N TYR A 183 -14.76 10.67 10.77
CA TYR A 183 -16.01 10.05 10.34
C TYR A 183 -15.74 8.57 10.03
N ILE A 184 -15.90 7.74 11.06
CA ILE A 184 -15.59 6.30 11.03
C ILE A 184 -16.82 5.53 10.54
N GLU A 185 -16.59 4.51 9.69
CA GLU A 185 -17.64 3.73 9.00
C GLU A 185 -18.49 4.59 8.06
N PHE A 186 -17.83 5.54 7.40
CA PHE A 186 -18.35 6.31 6.28
C PHE A 186 -17.68 5.88 4.98
N PHE A 187 -18.48 5.47 4.01
CA PHE A 187 -18.03 5.07 2.68
C PHE A 187 -18.15 6.26 1.71
N ALA A 188 -17.02 6.81 1.28
CA ALA A 188 -17.00 7.85 0.26
C ALA A 188 -17.44 7.26 -1.08
N ILE A 189 -18.50 7.83 -1.68
CA ILE A 189 -19.12 7.33 -2.89
C ILE A 189 -18.54 8.03 -4.11
N ASP A 190 -18.64 9.37 -4.16
CA ASP A 190 -18.25 10.17 -5.32
C ASP A 190 -17.64 11.52 -4.93
N LEU A 191 -16.84 12.08 -5.85
CA LEU A 191 -16.37 13.45 -5.79
C LEU A 191 -17.49 14.44 -6.14
N ILE A 192 -17.45 15.62 -5.53
CA ILE A 192 -18.29 16.76 -5.90
C ILE A 192 -17.46 17.65 -6.81
N MET A 193 -17.72 17.61 -8.11
CA MET A 193 -17.07 18.47 -9.09
C MET A 193 -18.01 19.59 -9.51
N ASP A 194 -17.51 20.82 -9.60
CA ASP A 194 -18.30 21.91 -10.15
C ASP A 194 -18.17 22.01 -11.68
N ASP A 195 -18.94 22.92 -12.28
CA ASP A 195 -18.99 23.09 -13.75
C ASP A 195 -17.66 23.62 -14.33
N GLN A 196 -16.74 24.07 -13.48
CA GLN A 196 -15.39 24.52 -13.86
C GLN A 196 -14.33 23.42 -13.70
N GLY A 197 -14.75 22.21 -13.27
CA GLY A 197 -13.85 21.10 -13.03
C GLY A 197 -13.09 21.18 -11.70
N VAL A 198 -13.52 22.02 -10.77
CA VAL A 198 -12.93 22.15 -9.44
C VAL A 198 -13.56 21.15 -8.50
N CYS A 199 -12.77 20.40 -7.75
CA CYS A 199 -13.27 19.52 -6.70
C CYS A 199 -13.71 20.32 -5.47
N ARG A 200 -14.94 20.10 -5.00
CA ARG A 200 -15.56 20.81 -3.88
C ARG A 200 -15.85 19.91 -2.68
N GLY A 201 -15.43 18.66 -2.71
CA GLY A 201 -15.65 17.71 -1.62
C GLY A 201 -16.07 16.33 -2.09
N VAL A 202 -16.76 15.60 -1.20
CA VAL A 202 -17.23 14.23 -1.47
C VAL A 202 -18.63 14.01 -0.93
N ILE A 203 -19.34 13.04 -1.52
CA ILE A 203 -20.54 12.42 -0.95
C ILE A 203 -20.13 11.11 -0.29
N ALA A 204 -20.60 10.88 0.94
CA ALA A 204 -20.36 9.65 1.68
C ALA A 204 -21.65 9.04 2.22
N LEU A 205 -21.66 7.72 2.32
CA LEU A 205 -22.70 6.93 2.96
C LEU A 205 -22.22 6.55 4.38
N LYS A 206 -22.98 6.86 5.39
CA LYS A 206 -22.77 6.31 6.72
C LYS A 206 -23.24 4.86 6.75
N LEU A 207 -22.35 3.93 7.08
CA LEU A 207 -22.63 2.50 6.95
C LEU A 207 -23.58 1.95 8.02
N ASP A 208 -23.68 2.63 9.15
CA ASP A 208 -24.53 2.21 10.29
C ASP A 208 -26.03 2.36 9.98
N ASP A 209 -26.42 3.49 9.39
CA ASP A 209 -27.83 3.83 9.21
C ASP A 209 -28.24 4.12 7.75
N GLY A 210 -27.28 4.13 6.81
CA GLY A 210 -27.53 4.38 5.40
C GLY A 210 -27.83 5.84 5.04
N THR A 211 -27.55 6.81 5.94
CA THR A 211 -27.72 8.23 5.65
C THR A 211 -26.65 8.75 4.70
N LEU A 212 -27.02 9.73 3.87
CA LEU A 212 -26.09 10.40 2.96
C LEU A 212 -25.54 11.67 3.59
N HIS A 213 -24.23 11.84 3.49
CA HIS A 213 -23.51 12.99 4.01
C HIS A 213 -22.71 13.66 2.89
N ARG A 214 -22.79 14.98 2.82
CA ARG A 214 -22.05 15.80 1.88
C ARG A 214 -20.98 16.59 2.62
N PHE A 215 -19.72 16.27 2.32
CA PHE A 215 -18.56 16.95 2.89
C PHE A 215 -18.04 17.96 1.86
N ARG A 216 -18.24 19.24 2.12
CA ARG A 216 -17.70 20.33 1.31
C ARG A 216 -16.34 20.75 1.85
N ALA A 217 -15.36 20.94 0.94
CA ALA A 217 -14.02 21.37 1.29
C ALA A 217 -13.40 22.26 0.22
N GLN A 218 -12.41 23.05 0.63
CA GLN A 218 -11.54 23.75 -0.32
C GLN A 218 -10.58 22.77 -1.01
N THR A 219 -10.09 21.77 -0.25
CA THR A 219 -9.22 20.71 -0.77
C THR A 219 -9.74 19.35 -0.32
N THR A 220 -9.81 18.41 -1.25
CA THR A 220 -10.11 17.00 -1.02
C THR A 220 -8.89 16.16 -1.29
N ILE A 221 -8.49 15.29 -0.35
CA ILE A 221 -7.32 14.43 -0.45
C ILE A 221 -7.78 12.97 -0.50
N LEU A 222 -7.53 12.26 -1.61
CA LEU A 222 -7.80 10.84 -1.76
C LEU A 222 -6.61 10.00 -1.29
N ALA A 223 -6.79 9.26 -0.20
CA ALA A 223 -5.79 8.37 0.41
C ALA A 223 -6.37 6.96 0.64
N THR A 224 -7.15 6.46 -0.31
CA THR A 224 -8.03 5.30 -0.18
C THR A 224 -7.32 3.95 -0.32
N GLY A 225 -6.02 3.93 -0.60
CA GLY A 225 -5.24 2.72 -0.86
C GLY A 225 -5.48 2.12 -2.25
N GLY A 226 -4.89 0.96 -2.51
CA GLY A 226 -4.92 0.30 -3.80
C GLY A 226 -6.17 -0.52 -4.08
N TYR A 227 -6.12 -1.30 -5.18
CA TYR A 227 -7.20 -2.15 -5.69
C TYR A 227 -6.84 -3.65 -5.73
N GLY A 228 -5.94 -4.10 -4.85
CA GLY A 228 -5.45 -5.50 -4.87
C GLY A 228 -6.57 -6.54 -4.76
N ARG A 229 -7.74 -6.20 -4.22
CA ARG A 229 -8.91 -7.10 -4.14
C ARG A 229 -9.64 -7.31 -5.47
N ALA A 230 -9.21 -6.68 -6.55
CA ALA A 230 -9.59 -7.07 -7.90
C ALA A 230 -9.06 -8.46 -8.30
N TYR A 231 -8.05 -8.97 -7.58
CA TYR A 231 -7.39 -10.25 -7.84
C TYR A 231 -7.78 -11.31 -6.81
N ALA A 232 -7.93 -12.56 -7.25
CA ALA A 232 -8.35 -13.68 -6.41
C ALA A 232 -7.38 -13.98 -5.27
N SER A 233 -6.06 -13.87 -5.50
CA SER A 233 -5.02 -14.04 -4.49
C SER A 233 -4.22 -12.74 -4.36
N CYS A 234 -4.31 -12.12 -3.21
CA CYS A 234 -3.53 -10.91 -2.91
C CYS A 234 -3.24 -10.81 -1.41
N THR A 235 -2.16 -10.08 -1.08
CA THR A 235 -1.79 -9.79 0.30
C THR A 235 -2.59 -8.63 0.90
N SER A 236 -3.36 -7.92 0.06
CA SER A 236 -4.09 -6.71 0.46
C SER A 236 -5.27 -7.02 1.37
N ALA A 237 -5.54 -6.13 2.32
CA ALA A 237 -6.74 -6.19 3.15
C ALA A 237 -8.03 -6.15 2.29
N HIS A 238 -9.13 -6.70 2.81
CA HIS A 238 -10.43 -6.70 2.10
C HIS A 238 -10.96 -5.30 1.80
N THR A 239 -10.40 -4.27 2.43
CA THR A 239 -10.73 -2.86 2.21
C THR A 239 -10.03 -2.23 1.00
N CYS A 240 -9.07 -2.93 0.36
CA CYS A 240 -8.33 -2.44 -0.81
C CYS A 240 -9.12 -2.71 -2.10
N THR A 241 -10.17 -1.93 -2.32
CA THR A 241 -11.19 -2.11 -3.37
C THR A 241 -11.14 -1.05 -4.47
N GLY A 242 -10.16 -0.14 -4.45
CA GLY A 242 -9.95 0.86 -5.51
C GLY A 242 -10.92 2.03 -5.50
N ASP A 243 -11.48 2.36 -4.34
CA ASP A 243 -12.56 3.34 -4.24
C ASP A 243 -12.19 4.72 -4.79
N GLY A 244 -10.99 5.24 -4.44
CA GLY A 244 -10.52 6.55 -4.93
C GLY A 244 -10.32 6.59 -6.44
N GLY A 245 -9.70 5.55 -7.02
CA GLY A 245 -9.57 5.43 -8.47
C GLY A 245 -10.92 5.37 -9.17
N ALA A 246 -11.89 4.65 -8.59
CA ALA A 246 -13.25 4.58 -9.12
C ALA A 246 -13.97 5.94 -9.06
N MET A 247 -13.80 6.70 -7.95
CA MET A 247 -14.35 8.07 -7.84
C MET A 247 -13.73 9.01 -8.86
N ALA A 248 -12.41 8.97 -9.04
CA ALA A 248 -11.71 9.78 -10.04
C ALA A 248 -12.20 9.44 -11.47
N LEU A 249 -12.32 8.15 -11.79
CA LEU A 249 -12.80 7.71 -13.11
C LEU A 249 -14.24 8.14 -13.38
N ARG A 250 -15.15 8.04 -12.40
CA ARG A 250 -16.55 8.52 -12.55
C ARG A 250 -16.63 10.05 -12.66
N ALA A 251 -15.67 10.77 -12.10
CA ALA A 251 -15.52 12.22 -12.29
C ALA A 251 -14.94 12.61 -13.66
N GLY A 252 -14.62 11.63 -14.52
CA GLY A 252 -14.04 11.85 -15.85
C GLY A 252 -12.53 12.09 -15.83
N LEU A 253 -11.84 11.81 -14.72
CA LEU A 253 -10.41 11.98 -14.57
C LEU A 253 -9.64 10.71 -15.03
N PRO A 254 -8.41 10.85 -15.53
CA PRO A 254 -7.61 9.73 -15.99
C PRO A 254 -7.10 8.88 -14.81
N LEU A 255 -6.76 7.63 -15.13
CA LEU A 255 -5.93 6.76 -14.30
C LEU A 255 -4.67 6.40 -15.10
N GLN A 256 -3.53 6.25 -14.40
CA GLN A 256 -2.22 6.02 -15.00
C GLN A 256 -1.62 4.69 -14.51
N ASP A 257 -0.87 4.01 -15.37
CA ASP A 257 -0.02 2.84 -15.07
C ASP A 257 -0.79 1.65 -14.43
N MET A 258 -2.08 1.51 -14.76
CA MET A 258 -2.97 0.51 -14.14
C MET A 258 -2.57 -0.94 -14.44
N GLU A 259 -1.79 -1.19 -15.50
CA GLU A 259 -1.23 -2.49 -15.86
C GLU A 259 -0.09 -2.94 -14.93
N PHE A 260 0.52 -2.01 -14.19
CA PHE A 260 1.65 -2.33 -13.33
C PHE A 260 1.19 -2.79 -11.95
N VAL A 261 1.20 -4.09 -11.76
CA VAL A 261 0.82 -4.76 -10.51
C VAL A 261 1.98 -5.63 -10.03
N GLN A 262 2.49 -5.34 -8.83
CA GLN A 262 3.59 -6.10 -8.24
C GLN A 262 3.11 -7.38 -7.57
N PHE A 263 3.77 -8.50 -7.91
CA PHE A 263 3.66 -9.75 -7.17
C PHE A 263 4.73 -9.83 -6.08
N HIS A 264 4.31 -10.12 -4.86
CA HIS A 264 5.25 -10.48 -3.79
C HIS A 264 5.57 -11.98 -3.89
N PRO A 265 6.85 -12.38 -3.87
CA PRO A 265 7.21 -13.78 -4.01
C PRO A 265 6.70 -14.67 -2.88
N THR A 266 6.56 -14.13 -1.67
CA THR A 266 6.32 -14.91 -0.47
C THR A 266 4.94 -14.62 0.15
N GLY A 267 3.85 -14.92 -0.58
CA GLY A 267 2.52 -15.12 0.01
C GLY A 267 2.39 -16.54 0.56
N ILE A 268 1.82 -16.73 1.75
CA ILE A 268 1.56 -18.05 2.31
C ILE A 268 0.58 -18.80 1.40
N TYR A 269 0.95 -20.01 1.00
CA TYR A 269 0.15 -20.85 0.13
C TYR A 269 -1.25 -21.11 0.72
N GLY A 270 -2.28 -20.91 -0.08
CA GLY A 270 -3.68 -21.09 0.29
C GLY A 270 -4.34 -19.88 0.96
N SER A 271 -3.63 -19.08 1.76
CA SER A 271 -4.20 -17.90 2.42
C SER A 271 -3.86 -16.57 1.73
N GLY A 272 -2.75 -16.50 1.02
CA GLY A 272 -2.23 -15.26 0.43
C GLY A 272 -1.66 -14.27 1.47
N CYS A 273 -1.59 -14.64 2.75
CA CYS A 273 -1.00 -13.78 3.77
C CYS A 273 0.48 -13.51 3.50
N LEU A 274 0.89 -12.26 3.72
CA LEU A 274 2.25 -11.83 3.45
C LEU A 274 3.25 -12.45 4.42
N VAL A 275 4.33 -13.04 3.88
CA VAL A 275 5.60 -13.22 4.58
C VAL A 275 6.56 -12.16 4.05
N THR A 276 6.95 -11.21 4.88
CA THR A 276 7.78 -10.07 4.47
C THR A 276 9.09 -10.51 3.83
N GLU A 277 9.57 -9.71 2.89
CA GLU A 277 10.93 -9.84 2.34
C GLU A 277 12.01 -9.77 3.44
N GLY A 278 11.72 -9.11 4.58
CA GLY A 278 12.57 -9.12 5.75
C GLY A 278 12.95 -10.52 6.24
N ALA A 279 12.09 -11.53 6.05
CA ALA A 279 12.42 -12.91 6.39
C ALA A 279 13.62 -13.43 5.57
N ARG A 280 13.71 -13.06 4.27
CA ARG A 280 14.88 -13.35 3.43
C ARG A 280 16.06 -12.45 3.79
N GLY A 281 15.79 -11.20 4.17
CA GLY A 281 16.81 -10.27 4.68
C GLY A 281 17.49 -10.73 5.98
N GLU A 282 16.77 -11.43 6.85
CA GLU A 282 17.31 -12.03 8.07
C GLU A 282 17.99 -13.40 7.80
N GLY A 283 18.04 -13.86 6.55
CA GLY A 283 18.76 -15.06 6.12
C GLY A 283 17.90 -16.20 5.58
N GLY A 284 16.59 -16.03 5.43
CA GLY A 284 15.71 -17.03 4.82
C GLY A 284 16.03 -17.29 3.34
N TYR A 285 15.84 -18.52 2.87
CA TYR A 285 16.09 -18.91 1.48
C TYR A 285 15.00 -19.80 0.89
N LEU A 286 14.93 -19.84 -0.44
CA LEU A 286 13.92 -20.54 -1.22
C LEU A 286 14.44 -21.87 -1.75
N VAL A 287 13.61 -22.92 -1.67
CA VAL A 287 13.96 -24.28 -2.12
C VAL A 287 12.83 -24.88 -2.94
N ASN A 288 13.18 -25.52 -4.06
CA ASN A 288 12.28 -26.28 -4.91
C ASN A 288 12.14 -27.76 -4.45
N SER A 289 11.39 -28.59 -5.18
CA SER A 289 11.15 -30.01 -4.82
C SER A 289 12.36 -30.90 -4.94
N GLU A 290 13.43 -30.44 -5.57
CA GLU A 290 14.70 -31.18 -5.72
C GLU A 290 15.70 -30.84 -4.60
N GLY A 291 15.29 -29.96 -3.65
CA GLY A 291 16.16 -29.48 -2.58
C GLY A 291 17.14 -28.40 -3.04
N GLU A 292 16.97 -27.85 -4.25
CA GLU A 292 17.85 -26.84 -4.81
C GLU A 292 17.47 -25.43 -4.30
N ARG A 293 18.45 -24.66 -3.88
CA ARG A 293 18.35 -23.21 -3.68
C ARG A 293 18.42 -22.51 -5.05
N PHE A 294 17.36 -22.64 -5.83
CA PHE A 294 17.30 -22.27 -7.25
C PHE A 294 17.63 -20.81 -7.54
N MET A 295 17.46 -19.90 -6.57
CA MET A 295 17.83 -18.50 -6.77
C MET A 295 19.32 -18.27 -7.02
N GLU A 296 20.19 -19.19 -6.61
CA GLU A 296 21.62 -19.15 -6.96
C GLU A 296 21.87 -19.30 -8.47
N ARG A 297 20.97 -19.97 -9.19
CA ARG A 297 21.01 -20.14 -10.64
C ARG A 297 20.41 -18.94 -11.37
N TYR A 298 19.29 -18.37 -10.87
CA TYR A 298 18.59 -17.25 -11.53
C TYR A 298 19.24 -15.89 -11.25
N ALA A 299 19.81 -15.70 -10.07
CA ALA A 299 20.41 -14.44 -9.63
C ALA A 299 21.69 -14.71 -8.80
N PRO A 300 22.80 -15.13 -9.41
CA PRO A 300 24.00 -15.61 -8.68
C PRO A 300 24.57 -14.62 -7.67
N SER A 301 24.46 -13.31 -7.94
CA SER A 301 24.99 -12.26 -7.07
C SER A 301 24.07 -11.89 -5.90
N ALA A 302 22.77 -11.73 -6.15
CA ALA A 302 21.79 -11.30 -5.16
C ALA A 302 21.06 -12.47 -4.50
N LYS A 303 21.04 -13.65 -5.14
CA LYS A 303 20.37 -14.86 -4.67
C LYS A 303 18.93 -14.59 -4.25
N ASP A 304 18.54 -15.02 -3.04
CA ASP A 304 17.22 -14.84 -2.47
C ASP A 304 16.86 -13.36 -2.19
N LEU A 305 17.83 -12.44 -2.24
CA LEU A 305 17.66 -10.99 -2.17
C LEU A 305 17.68 -10.30 -3.54
N ALA A 306 17.42 -11.02 -4.63
CA ALA A 306 17.08 -10.40 -5.90
C ALA A 306 15.76 -9.61 -5.79
N SER A 307 15.49 -8.68 -6.73
CA SER A 307 14.25 -7.91 -6.75
C SER A 307 13.03 -8.83 -6.83
N ARG A 308 11.89 -8.36 -6.35
CA ARG A 308 10.65 -9.16 -6.18
C ARG A 308 10.17 -9.79 -7.47
N ASP A 309 10.24 -9.05 -8.56
CA ASP A 309 9.86 -9.51 -9.90
C ASP A 309 10.75 -10.65 -10.38
N VAL A 310 12.06 -10.57 -10.17
CA VAL A 310 13.03 -11.63 -10.50
C VAL A 310 12.73 -12.90 -9.71
N VAL A 311 12.53 -12.78 -8.40
CA VAL A 311 12.21 -13.93 -7.53
C VAL A 311 10.88 -14.55 -7.92
N SER A 312 9.83 -13.73 -8.12
CA SER A 312 8.49 -14.22 -8.49
C SER A 312 8.48 -14.92 -9.83
N ARG A 313 9.22 -14.40 -10.83
CA ARG A 313 9.38 -15.07 -12.13
C ARG A 313 10.14 -16.38 -12.01
N ALA A 314 11.24 -16.41 -11.26
CA ALA A 314 12.01 -17.62 -11.01
C ALA A 314 11.14 -18.72 -10.37
N MET A 315 10.40 -18.40 -9.31
CA MET A 315 9.46 -19.32 -8.67
C MET A 315 8.40 -19.84 -9.65
N THR A 316 7.87 -18.97 -10.49
CA THR A 316 6.86 -19.35 -11.50
C THR A 316 7.44 -20.32 -12.52
N ILE A 317 8.70 -20.12 -12.96
CA ILE A 317 9.39 -21.03 -13.86
C ILE A 317 9.59 -22.39 -13.19
N GLU A 318 10.09 -22.43 -11.94
CA GLU A 318 10.27 -23.67 -11.18
C GLU A 318 8.97 -24.48 -11.09
N MET A 319 7.87 -23.83 -10.76
CA MET A 319 6.55 -24.50 -10.69
C MET A 319 6.07 -24.99 -12.06
N ARG A 320 6.22 -24.19 -13.12
CA ARG A 320 5.80 -24.56 -14.50
C ARG A 320 6.61 -25.72 -15.07
N GLU A 321 7.89 -25.81 -14.72
CA GLU A 321 8.79 -26.90 -15.12
C GLU A 321 8.65 -28.14 -14.21
N GLY A 322 7.69 -28.16 -13.29
CA GLY A 322 7.36 -29.30 -12.42
C GLY A 322 8.29 -29.49 -11.22
N ARG A 323 9.13 -28.48 -10.89
CA ARG A 323 9.98 -28.48 -9.70
C ARG A 323 9.36 -27.77 -8.50
N GLY A 324 8.08 -27.38 -8.57
CA GLY A 324 7.32 -26.93 -7.42
C GLY A 324 7.20 -28.01 -6.36
N VAL A 325 6.91 -27.62 -5.11
CA VAL A 325 6.74 -28.52 -3.98
C VAL A 325 5.27 -28.92 -3.76
N GLY A 326 5.04 -29.91 -2.90
CA GLY A 326 3.72 -30.44 -2.61
C GLY A 326 3.14 -31.34 -3.71
N LYS A 327 1.95 -31.89 -3.45
CA LYS A 327 1.30 -32.85 -4.38
C LYS A 327 0.95 -32.26 -5.74
N LYS A 328 0.64 -30.96 -5.79
CA LYS A 328 0.25 -30.24 -7.00
C LYS A 328 1.45 -29.58 -7.71
N LYS A 329 2.61 -29.52 -7.07
CA LYS A 329 3.81 -28.83 -7.55
C LYS A 329 3.59 -27.34 -7.90
N ASP A 330 2.72 -26.68 -7.15
CA ASP A 330 2.20 -25.33 -7.40
C ASP A 330 2.67 -24.28 -6.39
N HIS A 331 3.66 -24.60 -5.56
CA HIS A 331 4.25 -23.67 -4.59
C HIS A 331 5.73 -23.98 -4.34
N ILE A 332 6.40 -23.19 -3.53
CA ILE A 332 7.83 -23.28 -3.19
C ILE A 332 7.94 -23.29 -1.66
N PHE A 333 9.07 -23.73 -1.11
CA PHE A 333 9.36 -23.64 0.31
C PHE A 333 10.27 -22.46 0.64
N LEU A 334 9.92 -21.70 1.69
CA LEU A 334 10.77 -20.71 2.34
C LEU A 334 11.29 -21.31 3.66
N HIS A 335 12.59 -21.48 3.76
CA HIS A 335 13.28 -21.99 4.93
C HIS A 335 13.70 -20.87 5.88
N LEU A 336 13.31 -20.98 7.14
CA LEU A 336 13.73 -20.16 8.30
C LEU A 336 14.26 -21.03 9.44
N ASP A 337 14.06 -22.33 9.36
CA ASP A 337 14.35 -23.36 10.37
C ASP A 337 15.83 -23.52 10.72
N HIS A 338 16.72 -22.96 9.90
CA HIS A 338 18.18 -22.89 10.14
C HIS A 338 18.61 -21.65 10.93
N LEU A 339 17.71 -20.66 11.11
CA LEU A 339 18.00 -19.41 11.82
C LEU A 339 18.02 -19.66 13.34
N ASP A 340 18.83 -18.86 14.06
CA ASP A 340 18.80 -18.86 15.51
C ASP A 340 17.37 -18.54 16.01
N PRO A 341 16.80 -19.36 16.90
CA PRO A 341 15.49 -19.10 17.50
C PRO A 341 15.35 -17.68 18.10
N LYS A 342 16.44 -17.09 18.58
CA LYS A 342 16.46 -15.70 19.06
C LYS A 342 16.14 -14.72 17.93
N VAL A 343 16.71 -14.90 16.74
CA VAL A 343 16.43 -14.07 15.57
C VAL A 343 14.94 -14.18 15.18
N LEU A 344 14.40 -15.39 15.15
CA LEU A 344 12.98 -15.61 14.86
C LEU A 344 12.08 -14.92 15.88
N HIS A 345 12.40 -15.01 17.16
CA HIS A 345 11.64 -14.41 18.24
C HIS A 345 11.71 -12.86 18.25
N GLU A 346 12.89 -12.28 18.05
CA GLU A 346 13.10 -10.84 18.14
C GLU A 346 12.80 -10.09 16.85
N ARG A 347 13.11 -10.70 15.69
CA ARG A 347 13.05 -10.04 14.38
C ARG A 347 11.83 -10.41 13.55
N LEU A 348 11.29 -11.62 13.73
CA LEU A 348 10.23 -12.20 12.92
C LEU A 348 9.08 -12.82 13.76
N PRO A 349 8.65 -12.21 14.89
CA PRO A 349 7.62 -12.80 15.76
C PRO A 349 6.27 -12.91 15.04
N GLY A 350 5.86 -11.92 14.26
CA GLY A 350 4.61 -11.91 13.53
C GLY A 350 4.59 -12.88 12.35
N ILE A 351 5.75 -13.09 11.69
CA ILE A 351 5.89 -14.11 10.64
C ILE A 351 5.75 -15.51 11.23
N SER A 352 6.38 -15.78 12.37
CA SER A 352 6.28 -17.04 13.07
C SER A 352 4.82 -17.34 13.46
N GLU A 353 4.11 -16.35 13.98
CA GLU A 353 2.69 -16.45 14.31
C GLU A 353 1.81 -16.68 13.07
N SER A 354 2.06 -15.92 11.99
CA SER A 354 1.31 -16.04 10.73
C SER A 354 1.49 -17.42 10.08
N ALA A 355 2.71 -17.95 10.05
CA ALA A 355 3.00 -19.29 9.55
C ALA A 355 2.26 -20.37 10.34
N ARG A 356 2.25 -20.23 11.67
CA ARG A 356 1.51 -21.14 12.55
C ARG A 356 0.00 -21.09 12.31
N ILE A 357 -0.58 -19.90 12.20
CA ILE A 357 -2.03 -19.73 12.06
C ILE A 357 -2.50 -20.13 10.66
N PHE A 358 -1.83 -19.69 9.61
CA PHE A 358 -2.32 -19.80 8.23
C PHE A 358 -1.73 -20.99 7.45
N ALA A 359 -0.61 -21.55 7.87
CA ALA A 359 0.02 -22.72 7.25
C ALA A 359 0.15 -23.91 8.19
N ASN A 360 -0.15 -23.75 9.48
CA ASN A 360 0.09 -24.74 10.54
C ASN A 360 1.57 -25.19 10.58
N VAL A 361 2.51 -24.24 10.42
CA VAL A 361 3.95 -24.46 10.35
C VAL A 361 4.63 -23.88 11.59
N ASP A 362 5.48 -24.66 12.25
CA ASP A 362 6.47 -24.19 13.22
C ASP A 362 7.76 -23.83 12.47
N VAL A 363 8.00 -22.54 12.27
CA VAL A 363 9.13 -22.01 11.49
C VAL A 363 10.50 -22.37 12.05
N THR A 364 10.58 -22.85 13.30
CA THR A 364 11.82 -23.35 13.90
C THR A 364 12.17 -24.78 13.45
N ARG A 365 11.27 -25.46 12.73
CA ARG A 365 11.37 -26.89 12.38
C ARG A 365 11.03 -27.20 10.94
N GLU A 366 10.17 -26.39 10.31
CA GLU A 366 9.58 -26.69 9.02
C GLU A 366 9.56 -25.44 8.15
N PRO A 367 9.71 -25.61 6.81
CA PRO A 367 9.63 -24.48 5.87
C PRO A 367 8.19 -24.01 5.68
N ILE A 368 8.03 -22.73 5.36
CA ILE A 368 6.73 -22.14 5.02
C ILE A 368 6.41 -22.40 3.55
N PRO A 369 5.24 -22.98 3.20
CA PRO A 369 4.79 -23.08 1.82
C PRO A 369 4.36 -21.69 1.31
N ILE A 370 4.92 -21.26 0.19
CA ILE A 370 4.72 -19.91 -0.36
C ILE A 370 4.50 -19.93 -1.86
N LEU A 371 3.82 -18.88 -2.38
CA LEU A 371 3.68 -18.65 -3.82
C LEU A 371 3.65 -17.15 -4.13
N PRO A 372 4.01 -16.74 -5.38
CA PRO A 372 3.84 -15.35 -5.81
C PRO A 372 2.38 -14.91 -5.73
N THR A 373 2.14 -13.77 -5.08
CA THR A 373 0.79 -13.25 -4.77
C THR A 373 0.74 -11.76 -5.05
N VAL A 374 -0.36 -11.26 -5.62
CA VAL A 374 -0.56 -9.83 -5.86
C VAL A 374 -0.37 -9.04 -4.57
N HIS A 375 0.40 -7.96 -4.63
CA HIS A 375 0.86 -7.28 -3.42
C HIS A 375 0.71 -5.76 -3.44
N TYR A 376 1.03 -5.09 -4.54
CA TYR A 376 1.03 -3.63 -4.63
C TYR A 376 0.62 -3.16 -6.03
N ASN A 377 -0.19 -2.11 -6.08
CA ASN A 377 -0.60 -1.46 -7.31
C ASN A 377 0.27 -0.20 -7.51
N MET A 378 1.11 -0.17 -8.56
CA MET A 378 1.94 0.98 -8.86
C MET A 378 1.15 2.09 -9.53
N GLY A 379 0.16 1.74 -10.35
CA GLY A 379 -0.76 2.67 -10.99
C GLY A 379 -1.87 3.18 -10.08
N GLY A 380 -2.51 4.27 -10.50
CA GLY A 380 -3.59 4.93 -9.76
C GLY A 380 -3.95 6.29 -10.35
N ILE A 381 -4.38 7.20 -9.50
CA ILE A 381 -4.73 8.58 -9.85
C ILE A 381 -3.42 9.34 -10.12
N PRO A 382 -3.18 9.89 -11.33
CA PRO A 382 -1.94 10.58 -11.64
C PRO A 382 -1.78 11.85 -10.80
N THR A 383 -0.58 12.04 -10.22
CA THR A 383 -0.25 13.22 -9.42
C THR A 383 1.17 13.71 -9.73
N ASN A 384 1.43 14.98 -9.44
CA ASN A 384 2.79 15.48 -9.29
C ASN A 384 3.33 15.18 -7.86
N TYR A 385 4.59 15.51 -7.58
CA TYR A 385 5.20 15.28 -6.26
C TYR A 385 4.71 16.22 -5.14
N HIS A 386 3.82 17.18 -5.47
CA HIS A 386 3.04 17.96 -4.51
C HIS A 386 1.70 17.30 -4.18
N ALA A 387 1.46 16.07 -4.67
CA ALA A 387 0.24 15.31 -4.54
C ALA A 387 -0.99 15.90 -5.26
N GLU A 388 -0.83 16.95 -6.09
CA GLU A 388 -1.91 17.53 -6.88
C GLU A 388 -2.30 16.57 -8.01
N VAL A 389 -3.60 16.30 -8.15
CA VAL A 389 -4.13 15.41 -9.20
C VAL A 389 -3.97 16.06 -10.56
N LEU A 390 -3.50 15.28 -11.51
CA LEU A 390 -3.24 15.71 -12.89
C LEU A 390 -4.34 15.19 -13.83
N THR A 391 -4.64 15.99 -14.84
CA THR A 391 -5.56 15.62 -15.92
C THR A 391 -5.04 16.15 -17.25
N LYS A 392 -5.70 15.75 -18.34
CA LYS A 392 -5.43 16.26 -19.67
C LYS A 392 -6.52 17.23 -20.10
N THR A 393 -6.14 18.43 -20.47
CA THR A 393 -7.01 19.45 -21.06
C THR A 393 -6.59 19.76 -22.50
N ASN A 394 -7.41 20.53 -23.25
CA ASN A 394 -7.04 20.97 -24.59
C ASN A 394 -5.81 21.88 -24.57
N GLY A 395 -4.64 21.30 -24.82
CA GLY A 395 -3.36 22.01 -24.92
C GLY A 395 -2.39 21.80 -23.76
N GLU A 396 -2.78 21.07 -22.70
CA GLU A 396 -1.92 20.76 -21.56
C GLU A 396 -2.12 19.30 -21.13
N ASP A 397 -1.04 18.52 -21.09
CA ASP A 397 -1.07 17.10 -20.77
C ASP A 397 -1.02 16.82 -19.25
N ASN A 398 -0.59 17.79 -18.43
CA ASN A 398 -0.43 17.66 -16.97
C ASN A 398 -1.11 18.83 -16.24
N ALA A 399 -2.31 19.21 -16.65
CA ALA A 399 -3.07 20.24 -15.96
C ALA A 399 -3.48 19.78 -14.55
N VAL A 400 -3.29 20.65 -13.56
CA VAL A 400 -3.73 20.37 -12.17
C VAL A 400 -5.25 20.45 -12.07
N VAL A 401 -5.87 19.47 -11.40
CA VAL A 401 -7.28 19.50 -11.02
C VAL A 401 -7.44 20.31 -9.74
N PRO A 402 -7.99 21.54 -9.78
CA PRO A 402 -8.05 22.38 -8.60
C PRO A 402 -8.90 21.75 -7.49
N GLY A 403 -8.44 21.83 -6.24
CA GLY A 403 -9.13 21.33 -5.07
C GLY A 403 -9.08 19.81 -4.89
N LEU A 404 -8.30 19.08 -5.71
CA LEU A 404 -8.17 17.63 -5.60
C LEU A 404 -6.70 17.20 -5.50
N MET A 405 -6.41 16.38 -4.48
CA MET A 405 -5.13 15.74 -4.26
C MET A 405 -5.31 14.23 -4.10
N ALA A 406 -4.25 13.46 -4.35
CA ALA A 406 -4.22 12.02 -4.07
C ALA A 406 -2.83 11.59 -3.61
N LEU A 407 -2.76 10.59 -2.71
CA LEU A 407 -1.49 10.11 -2.16
C LEU A 407 -1.53 8.63 -1.78
N GLY A 408 -0.33 8.08 -1.58
CA GLY A 408 -0.12 6.67 -1.29
C GLY A 408 -0.56 5.77 -2.44
N GLU A 409 -0.91 4.55 -2.15
CA GLU A 409 -1.26 3.54 -3.16
C GLU A 409 -2.56 3.85 -3.96
N ALA A 410 -3.31 4.90 -3.60
CA ALA A 410 -4.43 5.41 -4.42
C ALA A 410 -3.94 6.27 -5.58
N ALA A 411 -2.77 6.90 -5.43
CA ALA A 411 -2.16 7.79 -6.40
C ALA A 411 -1.10 7.08 -7.25
N CYS A 412 -0.80 7.66 -8.39
CA CYS A 412 0.37 7.37 -9.21
C CYS A 412 1.22 8.64 -9.34
N VAL A 413 2.10 8.88 -8.36
CA VAL A 413 3.14 9.90 -8.44
C VAL A 413 4.34 9.41 -9.26
N SER A 414 4.23 8.21 -9.80
CA SER A 414 5.20 7.52 -10.65
C SER A 414 6.59 7.28 -10.03
N VAL A 415 6.70 7.22 -8.70
CA VAL A 415 7.96 6.83 -8.03
C VAL A 415 8.28 5.34 -8.12
N HIS A 416 7.28 4.54 -8.48
CA HIS A 416 7.41 3.08 -8.53
C HIS A 416 7.51 2.53 -9.96
N GLY A 417 7.17 3.32 -10.98
CA GLY A 417 7.17 2.88 -12.38
C GLY A 417 6.48 1.54 -12.57
N ALA A 418 7.13 0.59 -13.24
CA ALA A 418 6.56 -0.74 -13.46
C ALA A 418 6.75 -1.71 -12.29
N ASN A 419 7.64 -1.41 -11.31
CA ASN A 419 7.94 -2.32 -10.22
C ASN A 419 8.51 -1.58 -9.00
N ARG A 420 7.85 -1.68 -7.86
CA ARG A 420 8.21 -0.97 -6.63
C ARG A 420 9.40 -1.61 -5.92
N LEU A 421 10.42 -0.82 -5.60
CA LEU A 421 11.49 -1.25 -4.70
C LEU A 421 10.95 -1.56 -3.31
N GLY A 422 11.42 -2.64 -2.69
CA GLY A 422 10.99 -3.05 -1.35
C GLY A 422 11.07 -1.91 -0.34
N SER A 423 10.10 -1.81 0.57
CA SER A 423 9.99 -0.79 1.63
C SER A 423 9.80 0.66 1.20
N ASN A 424 9.80 0.97 -0.11
CA ASN A 424 9.50 2.32 -0.59
C ASN A 424 8.02 2.71 -0.44
N SER A 425 7.11 1.75 -0.31
CA SER A 425 5.69 2.10 -0.12
C SER A 425 5.40 2.87 1.16
N LEU A 426 6.10 2.56 2.26
CA LEU A 426 5.85 3.27 3.52
C LEU A 426 6.47 4.67 3.51
N ILE A 427 7.62 4.87 2.86
CA ILE A 427 8.20 6.21 2.74
C ILE A 427 7.40 7.10 1.81
N ASP A 428 6.85 6.55 0.71
CA ASP A 428 5.90 7.21 -0.17
C ASP A 428 4.73 7.80 0.65
N LEU A 429 4.07 6.99 1.50
CA LEU A 429 2.94 7.45 2.33
C LEU A 429 3.29 8.67 3.19
N VAL A 430 4.48 8.66 3.79
CA VAL A 430 4.88 9.70 4.75
C VAL A 430 5.36 10.96 4.04
N VAL A 431 6.22 10.82 3.02
CA VAL A 431 6.79 11.97 2.30
C VAL A 431 5.71 12.72 1.54
N PHE A 432 4.89 12.03 0.74
CA PHE A 432 3.84 12.71 -0.02
C PHE A 432 2.65 13.10 0.84
N GLY A 433 2.37 12.36 1.94
CA GLY A 433 1.40 12.81 2.93
C GLY A 433 1.79 14.12 3.62
N ARG A 434 3.10 14.37 3.80
CA ARG A 434 3.64 15.64 4.27
C ARG A 434 3.59 16.72 3.18
N ALA A 435 3.88 16.35 1.93
CA ALA A 435 3.86 17.31 0.81
C ALA A 435 2.47 17.86 0.51
N ALA A 436 1.42 17.05 0.73
CA ALA A 436 0.03 17.45 0.51
C ALA A 436 -0.54 18.38 1.57
N ALA A 437 0.03 18.39 2.77
CA ALA A 437 -0.42 19.20 3.90
C ALA A 437 0.25 20.58 3.93
#